data_f83fbdf0ee006c298b12036312acdf4d
#
_entry.id   f83fbdf0ee006c298b12036312acdf4d
#
_cell.length_a   1.000
_cell.length_b   1.000
_cell.length_c   1.000
_cell.angle_alpha   90.00
_cell.angle_beta   90.00
_cell.angle_gamma   90.00
#
_symmetry.space_group_name_H-M   'P 1'
#
loop_
_entity.id
_entity.type
_entity.pdbx_description
1 polymer ?
#
loop_
_entity_poly.entity_id
_entity_poly.type
_entity_poly.pdbx_seq_one_letter_code
_entity_poly.pdbx_strand_id
1 'polypeptide(L)'
;MIRRCKAEEFDEIYEVINDAAARYEGLIPPDCWKEPYMSRQELRHEIDDGVVFWGYYEEDKLMGVMGIQPVQDVTLIRHAYVRTAKQNQGIAKKLLSRLRKESTRPILIGTWAAAVWAIRFYEKHGFKLVSPEEKDRLLRKYWSIPERQISTSVVLAEERWFEESPHSL
;
A
#
# COMPACT_ATOMS: atom_id res chain seq x y z
N MET A 1 3.13 -14.76 12.80
CA MET A 1 3.94 -15.31 11.69
C MET A 1 3.71 -14.51 10.42
N ILE A 2 4.77 -14.22 9.68
CA ILE A 2 4.68 -13.48 8.42
C ILE A 2 5.17 -14.38 7.28
N ARG A 3 4.38 -14.44 6.22
CA ARG A 3 4.74 -15.18 5.00
C ARG A 3 3.96 -14.63 3.80
N ARG A 4 4.34 -15.07 2.61
CA ARG A 4 3.55 -14.78 1.42
C ARG A 4 2.20 -15.47 1.52
N CYS A 5 1.15 -14.77 1.11
CA CYS A 5 -0.18 -15.36 1.04
C CYS A 5 -0.25 -16.37 -0.09
N LYS A 6 -1.02 -17.42 0.12
CA LYS A 6 -1.24 -18.48 -0.87
C LYS A 6 -2.41 -18.10 -1.78
N ALA A 7 -2.45 -18.67 -2.97
CA ALA A 7 -3.54 -18.45 -3.93
C ALA A 7 -4.92 -18.79 -3.33
N GLU A 8 -4.99 -19.82 -2.49
CA GLU A 8 -6.22 -20.24 -1.83
C GLU A 8 -6.73 -19.24 -0.81
N GLU A 9 -5.88 -18.29 -0.39
CA GLU A 9 -6.21 -17.27 0.62
C GLU A 9 -6.78 -15.98 0.00
N PHE A 10 -7.15 -16.03 -1.26
CA PHE A 10 -7.72 -14.88 -1.98
C PHE A 10 -8.89 -14.24 -1.24
N ASP A 11 -9.83 -15.06 -0.75
CA ASP A 11 -11.00 -14.55 -0.06
C ASP A 11 -10.64 -13.87 1.26
N GLU A 12 -9.65 -14.40 1.98
CA GLU A 12 -9.19 -13.78 3.22
C GLU A 12 -8.52 -12.43 2.95
N ILE A 13 -7.72 -12.34 1.90
CA ILE A 13 -7.10 -11.07 1.48
C ILE A 13 -8.19 -10.05 1.18
N TYR A 14 -9.19 -10.46 0.40
CA TYR A 14 -10.34 -9.62 0.06
C TYR A 14 -11.05 -9.09 1.31
N GLU A 15 -11.29 -9.97 2.28
CA GLU A 15 -11.93 -9.59 3.54
C GLU A 15 -11.11 -8.59 4.34
N VAL A 16 -9.80 -8.82 4.47
CA VAL A 16 -8.92 -7.92 5.23
C VAL A 16 -8.91 -6.53 4.60
N ILE A 17 -8.77 -6.45 3.28
CA ILE A 17 -8.74 -5.17 2.58
C ILE A 17 -10.03 -4.40 2.81
N ASN A 18 -11.18 -5.02 2.61
CA ASN A 18 -12.45 -4.32 2.70
C ASN A 18 -12.86 -4.00 4.14
N ASP A 19 -12.49 -4.83 5.10
CA ASP A 19 -12.69 -4.52 6.50
C ASP A 19 -11.90 -3.26 6.90
N ALA A 20 -10.61 -3.23 6.58
CA ALA A 20 -9.76 -2.10 6.93
C ALA A 20 -10.11 -0.83 6.16
N ALA A 21 -10.51 -0.97 4.91
CA ALA A 21 -10.82 0.17 4.04
C ALA A 21 -12.08 0.93 4.48
N ALA A 22 -12.90 0.34 5.34
CA ALA A 22 -14.08 1.02 5.90
C ALA A 22 -13.70 2.36 6.55
N ARG A 23 -12.47 2.50 7.02
CA ARG A 23 -11.95 3.74 7.61
C ARG A 23 -11.92 4.90 6.62
N TYR A 24 -11.88 4.62 5.32
CA TYR A 24 -11.87 5.66 4.28
C TYR A 24 -13.23 6.30 4.07
N GLU A 25 -14.31 5.61 4.44
CA GLU A 25 -15.66 6.13 4.25
C GLU A 25 -15.82 7.48 4.97
N GLY A 26 -16.25 8.49 4.22
CA GLY A 26 -16.40 9.84 4.75
C GLY A 26 -15.11 10.65 4.81
N LEU A 27 -13.95 10.06 4.53
CA LEU A 27 -12.66 10.74 4.54
C LEU A 27 -12.11 10.98 3.14
N ILE A 28 -12.19 9.99 2.25
CA ILE A 28 -11.82 10.21 0.86
C ILE A 28 -12.99 10.86 0.12
N PRO A 29 -12.75 11.49 -1.05
CA PRO A 29 -13.84 12.12 -1.79
C PRO A 29 -14.99 11.14 -2.04
N PRO A 30 -16.25 11.58 -1.89
CA PRO A 30 -17.41 10.68 -2.05
C PRO A 30 -17.47 9.98 -3.40
N ASP A 31 -17.00 10.62 -4.45
CA ASP A 31 -16.96 10.02 -5.79
C ASP A 31 -15.89 8.92 -5.92
N CYS A 32 -14.98 8.83 -4.95
CA CYS A 32 -13.94 7.79 -4.93
C CYS A 32 -14.31 6.62 -4.02
N TRP A 33 -15.32 6.80 -3.17
CA TRP A 33 -15.78 5.72 -2.28
C TRP A 33 -16.76 4.81 -2.98
N LYS A 34 -16.56 3.50 -2.85
CA LYS A 34 -17.50 2.49 -3.35
C LYS A 34 -17.49 1.28 -2.41
N GLU A 35 -18.54 0.48 -2.49
CA GLU A 35 -18.69 -0.75 -1.69
C GLU A 35 -18.94 -1.95 -2.61
N PRO A 36 -18.11 -3.00 -2.53
CA PRO A 36 -16.90 -3.04 -1.70
C PRO A 36 -15.84 -2.04 -2.21
N TYR A 37 -14.99 -1.58 -1.31
CA TYR A 37 -13.91 -0.66 -1.66
C TYR A 37 -13.04 -1.26 -2.77
N MET A 38 -12.66 -2.53 -2.60
CA MET A 38 -11.99 -3.30 -3.65
C MET A 38 -12.86 -4.50 -4.01
N SER A 39 -13.25 -4.60 -5.29
CA SER A 39 -14.01 -5.75 -5.77
C SER A 39 -13.10 -6.96 -5.94
N ARG A 40 -13.69 -8.16 -6.02
CA ARG A 40 -12.94 -9.38 -6.30
C ARG A 40 -12.22 -9.31 -7.64
N GLN A 41 -12.86 -8.72 -8.63
CA GLN A 41 -12.29 -8.55 -9.97
C GLN A 41 -11.06 -7.64 -9.93
N GLU A 42 -11.14 -6.54 -9.20
CA GLU A 42 -10.01 -5.61 -9.03
C GLU A 42 -8.84 -6.30 -8.33
N LEU A 43 -9.12 -7.03 -7.25
CA LEU A 43 -8.08 -7.75 -6.52
C LEU A 43 -7.41 -8.80 -7.41
N ARG A 44 -8.20 -9.54 -8.19
CA ARG A 44 -7.66 -10.51 -9.13
C ARG A 44 -6.75 -9.84 -10.16
N HIS A 45 -7.20 -8.70 -10.69
CA HIS A 45 -6.42 -7.93 -11.65
C HIS A 45 -5.08 -7.47 -11.07
N GLU A 46 -5.09 -6.98 -9.81
CA GLU A 46 -3.87 -6.55 -9.13
C GLU A 46 -2.87 -7.71 -8.96
N ILE A 47 -3.36 -8.87 -8.56
CA ILE A 47 -2.51 -10.06 -8.39
C ILE A 47 -1.95 -10.51 -9.74
N ASP A 48 -2.79 -10.54 -10.77
CA ASP A 48 -2.35 -10.92 -12.13
C ASP A 48 -1.34 -9.93 -12.69
N ASP A 49 -1.42 -8.67 -12.27
CA ASP A 49 -0.51 -7.60 -12.70
C ASP A 49 0.82 -7.60 -11.92
N GLY A 50 0.98 -8.51 -10.97
CA GLY A 50 2.24 -8.71 -10.28
C GLY A 50 2.31 -8.30 -8.83
N VAL A 51 1.19 -7.90 -8.22
CA VAL A 51 1.17 -7.60 -6.78
C VAL A 51 1.26 -8.90 -6.00
N VAL A 52 2.28 -9.01 -5.15
CA VAL A 52 2.48 -10.15 -4.26
C VAL A 52 2.09 -9.73 -2.85
N PHE A 53 1.11 -10.41 -2.27
CA PHE A 53 0.66 -10.11 -0.91
C PHE A 53 1.44 -10.91 0.12
N TRP A 54 1.91 -10.22 1.15
CA TRP A 54 2.47 -10.80 2.37
C TRP A 54 1.44 -10.64 3.47
N GLY A 55 1.33 -11.65 4.32
CA GLY A 55 0.34 -11.67 5.38
C GLY A 55 0.95 -11.86 6.76
N TYR A 56 0.29 -11.27 7.74
CA TYR A 56 0.57 -11.53 9.16
C TYR A 56 -0.55 -12.43 9.69
N TYR A 57 -0.16 -13.54 10.29
CA TYR A 57 -1.09 -14.60 10.71
C TYR A 57 -1.03 -14.81 12.21
N GLU A 58 -2.20 -15.02 12.83
CA GLU A 58 -2.35 -15.47 14.20
C GLU A 58 -3.21 -16.73 14.16
N GLU A 59 -2.69 -17.84 14.69
CA GLU A 59 -3.41 -19.13 14.68
C GLU A 59 -3.95 -19.50 13.27
N ASP A 60 -3.09 -19.32 12.28
CA ASP A 60 -3.40 -19.58 10.86
C ASP A 60 -4.46 -18.67 10.24
N LYS A 61 -4.88 -17.61 10.96
CA LYS A 61 -5.83 -16.62 10.45
C LYS A 61 -5.11 -15.37 9.99
N LEU A 62 -5.50 -14.85 8.85
CA LEU A 62 -4.90 -13.65 8.27
C LEU A 62 -5.42 -12.40 8.99
N MET A 63 -4.51 -11.65 9.61
CA MET A 63 -4.85 -10.44 10.37
C MET A 63 -4.50 -9.16 9.64
N GLY A 64 -3.50 -9.19 8.79
CA GLY A 64 -3.07 -8.03 8.00
C GLY A 64 -2.37 -8.45 6.73
N VAL A 65 -2.38 -7.57 5.75
CA VAL A 65 -1.72 -7.80 4.47
C VAL A 65 -0.94 -6.56 4.05
N MET A 66 0.08 -6.78 3.25
CA MET A 66 0.82 -5.71 2.59
C MET A 66 1.31 -6.25 1.26
N GLY A 67 0.90 -5.61 0.17
CA GLY A 67 1.29 -6.03 -1.17
C GLY A 67 2.56 -5.34 -1.62
N ILE A 68 3.42 -6.05 -2.34
CA ILE A 68 4.56 -5.45 -3.02
C ILE A 68 4.49 -5.74 -4.50
N GLN A 69 4.98 -4.79 -5.29
CA GLN A 69 5.01 -4.93 -6.75
C GLN A 69 6.29 -4.29 -7.27
N PRO A 70 7.26 -5.08 -7.73
CA PRO A 70 8.41 -4.51 -8.44
C PRO A 70 7.94 -3.94 -9.77
N VAL A 71 8.26 -2.67 -10.01
CA VAL A 71 7.90 -1.98 -11.25
C VAL A 71 9.10 -1.19 -11.73
N GLN A 72 9.64 -1.52 -12.91
CA GLN A 72 10.81 -0.86 -13.47
C GLN A 72 11.96 -0.82 -12.46
N ASP A 73 12.36 0.35 -12.00
CA ASP A 73 13.51 0.53 -11.10
C ASP A 73 13.13 0.71 -9.63
N VAL A 74 11.86 0.55 -9.28
CA VAL A 74 11.38 0.72 -7.91
C VAL A 74 10.55 -0.50 -7.47
N THR A 75 10.27 -0.55 -6.17
CA THR A 75 9.26 -1.47 -5.61
C THR A 75 8.15 -0.64 -5.02
N LEU A 76 6.91 -0.95 -5.40
CA LEU A 76 5.74 -0.29 -4.83
C LEU A 76 5.22 -1.11 -3.66
N ILE A 77 4.86 -0.43 -2.56
CA ILE A 77 4.02 -1.04 -1.53
C ILE A 77 2.60 -0.62 -1.83
N ARG A 78 1.72 -1.61 -1.91
CA ARG A 78 0.31 -1.41 -2.26
C ARG A 78 -0.58 -2.19 -1.30
N HIS A 79 -1.77 -1.62 -1.02
CA HIS A 79 -2.81 -2.33 -0.27
C HIS A 79 -2.37 -2.82 1.10
N ALA A 80 -1.79 -1.90 1.89
CA ALA A 80 -1.35 -2.19 3.26
C ALA A 80 -2.54 -2.02 4.20
N TYR A 81 -3.06 -3.13 4.73
CA TYR A 81 -4.27 -3.13 5.55
C TYR A 81 -4.15 -4.10 6.72
N VAL A 82 -4.69 -3.70 7.87
CA VAL A 82 -4.78 -4.55 9.06
C VAL A 82 -6.24 -4.59 9.49
N ARG A 83 -6.76 -5.77 9.81
CA ARG A 83 -8.14 -5.90 10.30
C ARG A 83 -8.39 -4.89 11.43
N THR A 84 -9.57 -4.28 11.39
CA THR A 84 -9.95 -3.24 12.36
C THR A 84 -9.75 -3.71 13.80
N ALA A 85 -10.11 -4.96 14.10
CA ALA A 85 -9.98 -5.55 15.44
C ALA A 85 -8.52 -5.74 15.88
N LYS A 86 -7.55 -5.63 14.97
CA LYS A 86 -6.13 -5.91 15.23
C LYS A 86 -5.22 -4.71 15.01
N GLN A 87 -5.79 -3.53 14.83
CA GLN A 87 -5.00 -2.30 14.63
C GLN A 87 -4.31 -1.87 15.93
N ASN A 88 -3.25 -1.09 15.77
CA ASN A 88 -2.45 -0.55 16.90
C ASN A 88 -1.71 -1.63 17.72
N GLN A 89 -1.42 -2.78 17.09
CA GLN A 89 -0.68 -3.87 17.75
C GLN A 89 0.68 -4.14 17.07
N GLY A 90 1.12 -3.23 16.20
CA GLY A 90 2.42 -3.36 15.54
C GLY A 90 2.45 -4.29 14.33
N ILE A 91 1.31 -4.76 13.85
CA ILE A 91 1.24 -5.67 12.70
C ILE A 91 1.79 -5.02 11.43
N ALA A 92 1.32 -3.80 11.12
CA ALA A 92 1.79 -3.07 9.94
C ALA A 92 3.30 -2.81 9.99
N LYS A 93 3.82 -2.48 11.17
CA LYS A 93 5.26 -2.27 11.36
C LYS A 93 6.05 -3.53 11.06
N LYS A 94 5.57 -4.68 11.53
CA LYS A 94 6.23 -5.97 11.29
C LYS A 94 6.21 -6.34 9.82
N LEU A 95 5.08 -6.14 9.15
CA LEU A 95 4.98 -6.39 7.71
C LEU A 95 5.91 -5.46 6.92
N LEU A 96 5.91 -4.18 7.24
CA LEU A 96 6.78 -3.21 6.56
C LEU A 96 8.25 -3.57 6.72
N SER A 97 8.65 -3.93 7.94
CA SER A 97 10.04 -4.36 8.21
C SER A 97 10.43 -5.56 7.36
N ARG A 98 9.54 -6.54 7.24
CA ARG A 98 9.80 -7.73 6.42
C ARG A 98 9.91 -7.38 4.94
N LEU A 99 9.00 -6.55 4.42
CA LEU A 99 9.01 -6.19 3.01
C LEU A 99 10.25 -5.36 2.63
N ARG A 100 10.74 -4.53 3.54
CA ARG A 100 11.97 -3.78 3.29
C ARG A 100 13.17 -4.71 3.10
N LYS A 101 13.19 -5.82 3.81
CA LYS A 101 14.24 -6.84 3.66
C LYS A 101 14.12 -7.59 2.35
N GLU A 102 12.90 -7.76 1.86
CA GLU A 102 12.65 -8.48 0.61
C GLU A 102 12.91 -7.61 -0.63
N SER A 103 12.91 -6.29 -0.49
CA SER A 103 13.07 -5.38 -1.62
C SER A 103 14.53 -5.02 -1.85
N THR A 104 15.00 -5.17 -3.08
CA THR A 104 16.33 -4.74 -3.50
C THR A 104 16.32 -3.37 -4.17
N ARG A 105 15.13 -2.84 -4.47
CA ARG A 105 14.92 -1.55 -5.13
C ARG A 105 14.37 -0.53 -4.15
N PRO A 106 14.56 0.78 -4.42
CA PRO A 106 13.94 1.80 -3.57
C PRO A 106 12.44 1.63 -3.52
N ILE A 107 11.84 1.82 -2.34
CA ILE A 107 10.40 1.62 -2.13
C ILE A 107 9.67 2.95 -2.22
N LEU A 108 8.58 2.94 -3.00
CA LEU A 108 7.62 4.04 -3.08
C LEU A 108 6.27 3.57 -2.57
N ILE A 109 5.55 4.46 -1.90
CA ILE A 109 4.23 4.18 -1.35
C ILE A 109 3.28 5.27 -1.83
N GLY A 110 2.14 4.86 -2.41
CA GLY A 110 1.06 5.78 -2.74
C GLY A 110 -0.10 5.56 -1.79
N THR A 111 -0.70 6.64 -1.28
CA THR A 111 -1.88 6.55 -0.43
C THR A 111 -2.76 7.79 -0.61
N TRP A 112 -4.01 7.70 -0.15
CA TRP A 112 -4.92 8.84 -0.17
C TRP A 112 -4.35 9.98 0.67
N ALA A 113 -4.43 11.21 0.16
CA ALA A 113 -4.00 12.39 0.91
C ALA A 113 -4.79 12.53 2.22
N ALA A 114 -6.04 12.09 2.24
CA ALA A 114 -6.88 12.12 3.43
C ALA A 114 -6.51 11.07 4.49
N ALA A 115 -5.72 10.06 4.12
CA ALA A 115 -5.30 9.00 5.04
C ALA A 115 -4.12 9.45 5.91
N VAL A 116 -4.37 10.44 6.77
CA VAL A 116 -3.33 11.08 7.59
C VAL A 116 -2.61 10.08 8.48
N TRP A 117 -3.32 9.10 9.02
CA TRP A 117 -2.71 8.06 9.87
C TRP A 117 -1.70 7.21 9.10
N ALA A 118 -1.97 6.91 7.83
CA ALA A 118 -1.06 6.14 6.99
C ALA A 118 0.19 6.96 6.69
N ILE A 119 0.01 8.22 6.34
CA ILE A 119 1.14 9.13 6.06
C ILE A 119 2.05 9.21 7.28
N ARG A 120 1.48 9.44 8.47
CA ARG A 120 2.25 9.51 9.72
C ARG A 120 2.97 8.20 10.02
N PHE A 121 2.32 7.09 9.79
CA PHE A 121 2.93 5.78 9.98
C PHE A 121 4.18 5.62 9.12
N TYR A 122 4.10 5.92 7.83
CA TYR A 122 5.24 5.80 6.93
C TYR A 122 6.34 6.81 7.24
N GLU A 123 5.98 8.04 7.60
CA GLU A 123 6.97 9.04 8.01
C GLU A 123 7.75 8.59 9.25
N LYS A 124 7.06 8.00 10.21
CA LYS A 124 7.68 7.45 11.41
C LYS A 124 8.68 6.34 11.09
N HIS A 125 8.50 5.64 9.98
CA HIS A 125 9.34 4.51 9.60
C HIS A 125 10.32 4.83 8.47
N GLY A 126 10.68 6.11 8.32
CA GLY A 126 11.77 6.49 7.43
C GLY A 126 11.39 6.85 6.01
N PHE A 127 10.10 7.06 5.75
CA PHE A 127 9.63 7.52 4.46
C PHE A 127 9.38 9.01 4.50
N LYS A 128 9.54 9.68 3.36
CA LYS A 128 9.29 11.11 3.21
C LYS A 128 8.32 11.38 2.07
N LEU A 129 7.41 12.34 2.27
CA LEU A 129 6.56 12.83 1.20
C LEU A 129 7.41 13.47 0.10
N VAL A 130 7.10 13.13 -1.14
CA VAL A 130 7.66 13.83 -2.30
C VAL A 130 6.81 15.08 -2.57
N SER A 131 7.33 16.02 -3.37
CA SER A 131 6.57 17.21 -3.75
C SER A 131 5.31 16.85 -4.55
N PRO A 132 4.29 17.72 -4.60
CA PRO A 132 3.10 17.46 -5.42
C PRO A 132 3.40 17.20 -6.89
N GLU A 133 4.35 17.93 -7.46
CA GLU A 133 4.76 17.75 -8.86
C GLU A 133 5.41 16.39 -9.07
N GLU A 134 6.29 16.01 -8.16
CA GLU A 134 6.95 14.71 -8.20
C GLU A 134 5.94 13.58 -8.01
N LYS A 135 4.98 13.78 -7.11
CA LYS A 135 3.90 12.81 -6.87
C LYS A 135 3.12 12.52 -8.14
N ASP A 136 2.74 13.56 -8.86
CA ASP A 136 2.00 13.42 -10.13
C ASP A 136 2.81 12.63 -11.15
N ARG A 137 4.09 12.96 -11.27
CA ARG A 137 4.99 12.28 -12.19
C ARG A 137 5.16 10.80 -11.84
N LEU A 138 5.38 10.50 -10.57
CA LEU A 138 5.62 9.13 -10.10
C LEU A 138 4.36 8.25 -10.23
N LEU A 139 3.20 8.79 -9.89
CA LEU A 139 1.95 8.04 -10.03
C LEU A 139 1.65 7.71 -11.48
N ARG A 140 1.91 8.63 -12.40
CA ARG A 140 1.71 8.36 -13.83
C ARG A 140 2.73 7.37 -14.38
N LYS A 141 3.95 7.41 -13.85
CA LYS A 141 5.03 6.54 -14.33
C LYS A 141 4.89 5.10 -13.85
N TYR A 142 4.55 4.90 -12.58
CA TYR A 142 4.61 3.58 -11.94
C TYR A 142 3.25 2.96 -11.60
N TRP A 143 2.19 3.77 -11.53
CA TRP A 143 0.85 3.28 -11.19
C TRP A 143 -0.08 3.38 -12.38
N SER A 144 -1.08 2.50 -12.44
CA SER A 144 -2.18 2.57 -13.41
C SER A 144 -3.45 2.93 -12.65
N ILE A 145 -3.64 4.21 -12.37
CA ILE A 145 -4.79 4.70 -11.62
C ILE A 145 -5.42 5.90 -12.34
N PRO A 146 -6.73 6.15 -12.11
CA PRO A 146 -7.42 7.27 -12.72
C PRO A 146 -6.86 8.63 -12.27
N GLU A 147 -6.99 9.64 -13.12
CA GLU A 147 -6.56 11.01 -12.80
C GLU A 147 -7.16 11.52 -11.50
N ARG A 148 -8.42 11.17 -11.20
CA ARG A 148 -9.08 11.56 -9.96
C ARG A 148 -8.33 11.02 -8.74
N GLN A 149 -7.85 9.80 -8.80
CA GLN A 149 -7.07 9.20 -7.72
C GLN A 149 -5.68 9.83 -7.63
N ILE A 150 -5.05 10.15 -8.76
CA ILE A 150 -3.77 10.87 -8.77
C ILE A 150 -3.90 12.19 -8.03
N SER A 151 -4.93 12.99 -8.34
CA SER A 151 -5.12 14.32 -7.74
C SER A 151 -5.41 14.27 -6.23
N THR A 152 -5.90 13.15 -5.72
CA THR A 152 -6.29 12.98 -4.32
C THR A 152 -5.34 12.10 -3.52
N SER A 153 -4.19 11.76 -4.10
CA SER A 153 -3.20 10.90 -3.47
C SER A 153 -1.91 11.65 -3.18
N VAL A 154 -1.09 11.03 -2.33
CA VAL A 154 0.29 11.45 -2.07
C VAL A 154 1.22 10.27 -2.34
N VAL A 155 2.51 10.54 -2.50
CA VAL A 155 3.55 9.51 -2.60
C VAL A 155 4.61 9.79 -1.55
N LEU A 156 5.03 8.72 -0.88
CA LEU A 156 6.17 8.76 0.02
C LEU A 156 7.24 7.84 -0.54
N ALA A 157 8.49 8.21 -0.31
CA ALA A 157 9.63 7.43 -0.76
C ALA A 157 10.57 7.20 0.42
N GLU A 158 11.22 6.05 0.43
CA GLU A 158 12.26 5.80 1.42
C GLU A 158 13.52 6.62 1.08
N GLU A 159 14.36 6.84 2.08
CA GLU A 159 15.57 7.68 1.94
C GLU A 159 16.44 7.27 0.77
N ARG A 160 16.59 5.98 0.55
CA ARG A 160 17.38 5.39 -0.54
C ARG A 160 16.96 5.91 -1.91
N TRP A 161 15.66 6.15 -2.14
CA TRP A 161 15.17 6.68 -3.40
C TRP A 161 15.71 8.10 -3.66
N PHE A 162 15.71 8.93 -2.62
CA PHE A 162 16.22 10.32 -2.74
C PHE A 162 17.73 10.33 -2.98
N GLU A 163 18.48 9.39 -2.41
CA GLU A 163 19.93 9.30 -2.56
C GLU A 163 20.34 8.78 -3.92
N GLU A 164 19.66 7.78 -4.44
CA GLU A 164 19.99 7.10 -5.71
C GLU A 164 19.50 7.85 -6.94
N SER A 165 18.60 8.81 -6.77
CA SER A 165 17.93 9.46 -7.88
C SER A 165 18.29 10.93 -7.97
N PRO A 166 18.64 11.45 -9.15
CA PRO A 166 18.89 12.87 -9.34
C PRO A 166 17.61 13.72 -9.37
N HIS A 167 16.49 13.16 -8.93
CA HIS A 167 15.17 13.81 -9.04
C HIS A 167 15.00 14.99 -8.08
N SER A 168 15.81 15.07 -7.06
CA SER A 168 15.70 16.10 -6.02
C SER A 168 16.39 17.40 -6.36
N LEU A 169 16.89 17.54 -7.58
CA LEU A 169 17.56 18.75 -8.05
C LEU A 169 16.57 19.79 -8.57
#